data_12bd2885a92f58da71ea0bd3d759c1db
#
_entry.id   12bd2885a92f58da71ea0bd3d759c1db
#
_cell.length_a   1.000
_cell.length_b   1.000
_cell.length_c   1.000
_cell.angle_alpha   90.00
_cell.angle_beta   90.00
_cell.angle_gamma   90.00
#
_symmetry.space_group_name_H-M   'P 1'
#
loop_
_entity.id
_entity.type
_entity.pdbx_description
1 polymer ?
#
loop_
_entity_poly.entity_id
_entity_poly.type
_entity_poly.pdbx_seq_one_letter_code
_entity_poly.pdbx_strand_id
1 'polypeptide(L)'
;MEAGVQKNKYPDYGYEFVGNDKFEKFNRKVFTFNGGLNKCVLRPVHTVWASVMPQYGMDRIMSATNNIEYPIRLVSTLVQRDFKASGTETVRFLTNTTIGLGGLYDPAKKIFKIEPVQENMEQALAKCKVKQGPYLVIPILMSTSPRNIAGRILDAGLNPSSYIASPVLAAVKAGILVNRTSYMQPISKMIESTY
;
A
#
# COMPACT_ATOMS: atom_id res chain seq x y z
N MET A 1 -14.20 -28.37 -26.53
CA MET A 1 -14.98 -27.25 -25.96
C MET A 1 -14.00 -26.31 -25.30
N GLU A 2 -13.60 -25.28 -26.02
CA GLU A 2 -12.69 -24.26 -25.50
C GLU A 2 -13.45 -23.36 -24.52
N ALA A 3 -13.04 -23.36 -23.26
CA ALA A 3 -13.54 -22.43 -22.28
C ALA A 3 -13.08 -21.03 -22.68
N GLY A 4 -14.03 -20.20 -23.14
CA GLY A 4 -13.76 -18.85 -23.58
C GLY A 4 -13.08 -18.04 -22.49
N VAL A 5 -11.88 -17.58 -22.77
CA VAL A 5 -11.14 -16.62 -21.96
C VAL A 5 -11.91 -15.31 -22.00
N GLN A 6 -12.69 -15.02 -20.96
CA GLN A 6 -13.26 -13.67 -20.78
C GLN A 6 -12.11 -12.70 -20.57
N LYS A 7 -11.89 -11.82 -21.56
CA LYS A 7 -10.96 -10.70 -21.43
C LYS A 7 -11.32 -9.90 -20.18
N ASN A 8 -10.37 -9.82 -19.26
CA ASN A 8 -10.51 -9.10 -18.00
C ASN A 8 -10.83 -7.62 -18.27
N LYS A 9 -11.98 -7.16 -17.81
CA LYS A 9 -12.48 -5.78 -17.98
C LYS A 9 -11.80 -4.80 -17.00
N TYR A 10 -10.90 -5.29 -16.15
CA TYR A 10 -10.24 -4.51 -15.11
C TYR A 10 -8.74 -4.43 -15.36
N PRO A 11 -8.08 -3.28 -15.12
CA PRO A 11 -6.64 -3.18 -15.26
C PRO A 11 -5.95 -4.21 -14.36
N ASP A 12 -4.92 -4.83 -14.92
CA ASP A 12 -4.15 -5.91 -14.31
C ASP A 12 -3.38 -5.39 -13.09
N TYR A 13 -3.97 -5.56 -11.92
CA TYR A 13 -3.28 -5.37 -10.63
C TYR A 13 -2.51 -6.63 -10.22
N GLY A 14 -2.06 -7.44 -11.17
CA GLY A 14 -1.30 -8.67 -10.89
C GLY A 14 -2.15 -9.82 -10.32
N TYR A 15 -3.46 -9.72 -10.40
CA TYR A 15 -4.37 -10.80 -10.05
C TYR A 15 -4.80 -11.53 -11.31
N GLU A 16 -4.20 -12.67 -11.63
CA GLU A 16 -4.79 -13.58 -12.59
C GLU A 16 -6.14 -14.05 -12.04
N PHE A 17 -7.22 -13.61 -12.66
CA PHE A 17 -8.57 -14.08 -12.40
C PHE A 17 -8.68 -15.48 -13.01
N VAL A 18 -8.22 -16.48 -12.30
CA VAL A 18 -8.49 -17.89 -12.65
C VAL A 18 -9.96 -18.14 -12.32
N GLY A 19 -10.78 -18.20 -13.35
CA GLY A 19 -12.24 -18.26 -13.31
C GLY A 19 -12.76 -19.37 -12.40
N ASN A 20 -13.07 -19.03 -11.21
CA ASN A 20 -14.13 -19.50 -10.31
C ASN A 20 -13.93 -18.83 -8.94
N ASP A 21 -14.54 -17.68 -8.73
CA ASP A 21 -14.54 -17.05 -7.42
C ASP A 21 -15.42 -17.86 -6.46
N LYS A 22 -14.77 -18.68 -5.61
CA LYS A 22 -15.47 -19.51 -4.61
C LYS A 22 -16.34 -18.69 -3.66
N PHE A 23 -16.07 -17.40 -3.51
CA PHE A 23 -16.75 -16.49 -2.58
C PHE A 23 -17.46 -15.34 -3.30
N GLU A 24 -17.81 -15.49 -4.58
CA GLU A 24 -18.37 -14.43 -5.41
C GLU A 24 -19.53 -13.66 -4.75
N LYS A 25 -20.50 -14.38 -4.19
CA LYS A 25 -21.66 -13.75 -3.52
C LYS A 25 -21.26 -12.90 -2.32
N PHE A 26 -20.29 -13.35 -1.53
CA PHE A 26 -19.73 -12.62 -0.40
C PHE A 26 -18.92 -11.42 -0.90
N ASN A 27 -18.02 -11.66 -1.83
CA ASN A 27 -17.13 -10.64 -2.39
C ASN A 27 -17.93 -9.49 -3.01
N ARG A 28 -19.00 -9.77 -3.75
CA ARG A 28 -19.91 -8.73 -4.30
C ARG A 28 -20.57 -7.87 -3.23
N LYS A 29 -21.07 -8.47 -2.15
CA LYS A 29 -21.68 -7.72 -1.03
C LYS A 29 -20.67 -6.79 -0.36
N VAL A 30 -19.48 -7.32 -0.08
CA VAL A 30 -18.41 -6.54 0.57
C VAL A 30 -17.88 -5.44 -0.37
N PHE A 31 -17.78 -5.72 -1.66
CA PHE A 31 -17.40 -4.71 -2.66
C PHE A 31 -18.41 -3.54 -2.69
N THR A 32 -19.71 -3.83 -2.70
CA THR A 32 -20.76 -2.80 -2.64
C THR A 32 -20.67 -2.01 -1.33
N PHE A 33 -20.45 -2.68 -0.20
CA PHE A 33 -20.23 -2.02 1.09
C PHE A 33 -19.00 -1.10 1.06
N ASN A 34 -17.86 -1.59 0.55
CA ASN A 34 -16.64 -0.80 0.42
C ASN A 34 -16.83 0.43 -0.49
N GLY A 35 -17.59 0.26 -1.58
CA GLY A 35 -17.99 1.37 -2.46
C GLY A 35 -18.81 2.44 -1.73
N GLY A 36 -19.80 2.01 -0.94
CA GLY A 36 -20.58 2.90 -0.08
C GLY A 36 -19.71 3.62 0.96
N LEU A 37 -18.84 2.88 1.65
CA LEU A 37 -17.91 3.45 2.64
C LEU A 37 -16.96 4.47 2.00
N ASN A 38 -16.43 4.16 0.83
CA ASN A 38 -15.57 5.10 0.08
C ASN A 38 -16.33 6.38 -0.25
N LYS A 39 -17.55 6.26 -0.80
CA LYS A 39 -18.37 7.41 -1.21
C LYS A 39 -18.83 8.25 -0.03
N CYS A 40 -19.30 7.62 1.04
CA CYS A 40 -19.96 8.32 2.15
C CYS A 40 -18.99 8.78 3.24
N VAL A 41 -17.83 8.13 3.40
CA VAL A 41 -16.90 8.41 4.49
C VAL A 41 -15.52 8.84 3.96
N LEU A 42 -14.86 8.01 3.14
CA LEU A 42 -13.47 8.28 2.78
C LEU A 42 -13.33 9.51 1.88
N ARG A 43 -14.20 9.69 0.88
CA ARG A 43 -14.16 10.86 0.00
C ARG A 43 -14.40 12.19 0.73
N PRO A 44 -15.44 12.34 1.58
CA PRO A 44 -15.63 13.57 2.37
C PRO A 44 -14.44 13.87 3.27
N VAL A 45 -13.95 12.87 4.02
CA VAL A 45 -12.77 13.02 4.88
C VAL A 45 -11.55 13.44 4.07
N HIS A 46 -11.34 12.82 2.91
CA HIS A 46 -10.27 13.20 1.99
C HIS A 46 -10.40 14.64 1.51
N THR A 47 -11.62 15.07 1.12
CA THR A 47 -11.86 16.44 0.64
C THR A 47 -11.53 17.47 1.72
N VAL A 48 -11.97 17.23 2.96
CA VAL A 48 -11.63 18.08 4.11
C VAL A 48 -10.12 18.09 4.36
N TRP A 49 -9.48 16.92 4.34
CA TRP A 49 -8.01 16.81 4.51
C TRP A 49 -7.26 17.61 3.45
N ALA A 50 -7.62 17.45 2.18
CA ALA A 50 -6.99 18.15 1.07
C ALA A 50 -7.22 19.68 1.09
N SER A 51 -8.31 20.16 1.73
CA SER A 51 -8.56 21.58 1.89
C SER A 51 -7.74 22.22 3.02
N VAL A 52 -7.39 21.44 4.05
CA VAL A 52 -6.64 21.92 5.22
C VAL A 52 -5.14 21.69 5.07
N MET A 53 -4.74 20.54 4.49
CA MET A 53 -3.35 20.16 4.38
C MET A 53 -2.79 20.50 2.99
N PRO A 54 -1.83 21.44 2.89
CA PRO A 54 -1.20 21.75 1.61
C PRO A 54 -0.40 20.56 1.08
N GLN A 55 -0.28 20.47 -0.24
CA GLN A 55 0.45 19.37 -0.92
C GLN A 55 1.85 19.17 -0.34
N TYR A 56 2.55 20.28 -0.06
CA TYR A 56 3.87 20.22 0.59
C TYR A 56 3.85 19.49 1.93
N GLY A 57 2.84 19.70 2.76
CA GLY A 57 2.68 19.01 4.05
C GLY A 57 2.40 17.52 3.86
N MET A 58 1.52 17.19 2.91
CA MET A 58 1.23 15.80 2.55
C MET A 58 2.48 15.06 2.10
N ASP A 59 3.33 15.70 1.27
CA ASP A 59 4.59 15.12 0.80
C ASP A 59 5.58 14.86 1.95
N ARG A 60 5.63 15.74 2.96
CA ARG A 60 6.50 15.55 4.14
C ARG A 60 6.05 14.36 4.97
N ILE A 61 4.75 14.24 5.23
CA ILE A 61 4.17 13.10 5.95
C ILE A 61 4.47 11.80 5.19
N MET A 62 4.29 11.79 3.87
CA MET A 62 4.56 10.61 3.05
C MET A 62 6.04 10.23 3.09
N SER A 63 6.94 11.21 2.97
CA SER A 63 8.40 10.96 3.03
C SER A 63 8.80 10.38 4.38
N ALA A 64 8.34 10.97 5.49
CA ALA A 64 8.61 10.47 6.84
C ALA A 64 8.06 9.05 7.06
N THR A 65 6.83 8.79 6.61
CA THR A 65 6.22 7.47 6.70
C THR A 65 7.03 6.44 5.93
N ASN A 66 7.42 6.76 4.69
CA ASN A 66 8.27 5.88 3.90
C ASN A 66 9.62 5.61 4.57
N ASN A 67 10.20 6.60 5.27
CA ASN A 67 11.45 6.39 5.99
C ASN A 67 11.27 5.46 7.20
N ILE A 68 10.19 5.62 7.97
CA ILE A 68 9.85 4.76 9.11
C ILE A 68 9.59 3.31 8.67
N GLU A 69 9.04 3.10 7.48
CA GLU A 69 8.76 1.78 6.91
C GLU A 69 9.99 1.09 6.27
N TYR A 70 11.17 1.67 6.41
CA TYR A 70 12.43 1.06 5.93
C TYR A 70 12.60 -0.41 6.37
N PRO A 71 12.35 -0.83 7.64
CA PRO A 71 12.53 -2.22 8.05
C PRO A 71 11.69 -3.21 7.23
N ILE A 72 10.49 -2.82 6.82
CA ILE A 72 9.61 -3.64 5.97
C ILE A 72 10.32 -3.91 4.64
N ARG A 73 10.80 -2.85 3.96
CA ARG A 73 11.47 -2.98 2.65
C ARG A 73 12.79 -3.72 2.75
N LEU A 74 13.56 -3.46 3.80
CA LEU A 74 14.82 -4.17 4.03
C LEU A 74 14.58 -5.67 4.18
N VAL A 75 13.69 -6.08 5.08
CA VAL A 75 13.41 -7.51 5.31
C VAL A 75 12.80 -8.15 4.06
N SER A 76 11.88 -7.46 3.38
CA SER A 76 11.25 -7.96 2.15
C SER A 76 12.28 -8.24 1.05
N THR A 77 13.23 -7.32 0.84
CA THR A 77 14.29 -7.50 -0.18
C THR A 77 15.30 -8.58 0.22
N LEU A 78 15.63 -8.71 1.52
CA LEU A 78 16.50 -9.79 2.03
C LEU A 78 15.85 -11.16 1.85
N VAL A 79 14.56 -11.30 2.17
CA VAL A 79 13.80 -12.54 1.96
C VAL A 79 13.80 -12.95 0.47
N GLN A 80 13.75 -11.96 -0.42
CA GLN A 80 13.83 -12.15 -1.87
C GLN A 80 15.27 -12.41 -2.36
N ARG A 81 16.28 -12.32 -1.50
CA ARG A 81 17.72 -12.40 -1.84
C ARG A 81 18.15 -11.30 -2.83
N ASP A 82 17.44 -10.19 -2.86
CA ASP A 82 17.80 -9.01 -3.65
C ASP A 82 18.69 -8.07 -2.81
N PHE A 83 19.97 -8.45 -2.70
CA PHE A 83 20.95 -7.68 -1.92
C PHE A 83 21.22 -6.29 -2.51
N LYS A 84 21.03 -6.13 -3.83
CA LYS A 84 21.16 -4.82 -4.47
C LYS A 84 20.05 -3.89 -4.02
N ALA A 85 18.80 -4.34 -4.04
CA ALA A 85 17.66 -3.58 -3.55
C ALA A 85 17.79 -3.28 -2.05
N SER A 86 18.23 -4.28 -1.24
CA SER A 86 18.49 -4.10 0.20
C SER A 86 19.53 -3.00 0.46
N GLY A 87 20.64 -3.01 -0.29
CA GLY A 87 21.67 -1.98 -0.21
C GLY A 87 21.16 -0.60 -0.62
N THR A 88 20.39 -0.54 -1.71
CA THR A 88 19.76 0.71 -2.18
C THR A 88 18.85 1.31 -1.12
N GLU A 89 17.97 0.51 -0.50
CA GLU A 89 17.07 0.99 0.56
C GLU A 89 17.83 1.42 1.82
N THR A 90 18.91 0.72 2.18
CA THR A 90 19.76 1.12 3.32
C THR A 90 20.43 2.47 3.08
N VAL A 91 21.00 2.69 1.90
CA VAL A 91 21.58 4.00 1.53
C VAL A 91 20.53 5.09 1.54
N ARG A 92 19.33 4.82 1.01
CA ARG A 92 18.21 5.77 1.04
C ARG A 92 17.81 6.12 2.47
N PHE A 93 17.63 5.11 3.33
CA PHE A 93 17.27 5.31 4.74
C PHE A 93 18.30 6.18 5.47
N LEU A 94 19.59 5.86 5.34
CA LEU A 94 20.66 6.63 5.97
C LEU A 94 20.69 8.08 5.45
N THR A 95 20.61 8.26 4.13
CA THR A 95 20.58 9.60 3.51
C THR A 95 19.38 10.42 3.95
N ASN A 96 18.20 9.82 3.94
CA ASN A 96 16.96 10.51 4.31
C ASN A 96 16.88 10.77 5.83
N THR A 97 17.47 9.91 6.65
CA THR A 97 17.51 10.11 8.11
C THR A 97 18.50 11.21 8.49
N THR A 98 19.68 11.25 7.88
CA THR A 98 20.73 12.23 8.20
C THR A 98 20.49 13.58 7.52
N ILE A 99 20.53 13.61 6.19
CA ILE A 99 20.39 14.83 5.40
C ILE A 99 18.92 15.25 5.29
N GLY A 100 17.99 14.29 5.32
CA GLY A 100 16.55 14.50 5.14
C GLY A 100 15.79 14.82 6.43
N LEU A 101 16.46 15.19 7.52
CA LEU A 101 15.85 15.52 8.82
C LEU A 101 14.91 14.42 9.33
N GLY A 102 15.45 13.21 9.56
CA GLY A 102 14.67 12.08 10.05
C GLY A 102 13.68 11.51 9.01
N GLY A 103 13.89 11.80 7.72
CA GLY A 103 13.03 11.34 6.64
C GLY A 103 11.91 12.29 6.23
N LEU A 104 11.82 13.50 6.84
CA LEU A 104 10.86 14.52 6.39
C LEU A 104 11.10 14.95 4.95
N TYR A 105 12.35 14.87 4.50
CA TYR A 105 12.75 15.10 3.12
C TYR A 105 13.28 13.83 2.49
N ASP A 106 13.27 13.74 1.16
CA ASP A 106 13.84 12.63 0.39
C ASP A 106 15.00 13.12 -0.49
N PRO A 107 16.16 13.49 0.10
CA PRO A 107 17.35 13.86 -0.65
C PRO A 107 17.90 12.69 -1.46
N ALA A 108 17.72 11.44 -1.02
CA ALA A 108 18.13 10.27 -1.78
C ALA A 108 17.53 10.28 -3.20
N LYS A 109 16.23 10.56 -3.31
CA LYS A 109 15.56 10.68 -4.61
C LYS A 109 15.87 12.02 -5.31
N LYS A 110 15.72 13.13 -4.58
CA LYS A 110 15.77 14.48 -5.21
C LYS A 110 17.17 14.88 -5.64
N ILE A 111 18.18 14.59 -4.81
CA ILE A 111 19.57 14.99 -5.05
C ILE A 111 20.36 13.86 -5.71
N PHE A 112 20.32 12.67 -5.11
CA PHE A 112 21.16 11.54 -5.55
C PHE A 112 20.51 10.68 -6.62
N LYS A 113 19.23 10.95 -7.00
CA LYS A 113 18.48 10.21 -8.02
C LYS A 113 18.35 8.71 -7.73
N ILE A 114 18.39 8.34 -6.46
CA ILE A 114 18.21 6.95 -6.02
C ILE A 114 16.70 6.71 -5.84
N GLU A 115 16.10 5.96 -6.76
CA GLU A 115 14.67 5.66 -6.71
C GLU A 115 14.34 4.68 -5.56
N PRO A 116 13.16 4.83 -4.92
CA PRO A 116 12.73 3.93 -3.86
C PRO A 116 12.41 2.53 -4.41
N VAL A 117 12.82 1.52 -3.67
CA VAL A 117 12.40 0.13 -3.92
C VAL A 117 11.02 -0.06 -3.27
N GLN A 118 10.02 -0.35 -4.08
CA GLN A 118 8.64 -0.53 -3.61
C GLN A 118 8.36 -2.01 -3.34
N GLU A 119 9.00 -2.55 -2.32
CA GLU A 119 8.86 -3.96 -1.93
C GLU A 119 8.24 -4.08 -0.55
N ASN A 120 7.38 -5.08 -0.39
CA ASN A 120 6.73 -5.43 0.87
C ASN A 120 6.68 -6.95 1.04
N MET A 121 6.21 -7.44 2.17
CA MET A 121 6.14 -8.88 2.44
C MET A 121 5.13 -9.61 1.55
N GLU A 122 4.10 -8.94 1.04
CA GLU A 122 3.18 -9.55 0.07
C GLU A 122 3.93 -9.97 -1.21
N GLN A 123 4.80 -9.08 -1.71
CA GLN A 123 5.62 -9.32 -2.89
C GLN A 123 6.74 -10.33 -2.61
N ALA A 124 7.35 -10.24 -1.43
CA ALA A 124 8.37 -11.21 -1.00
C ALA A 124 7.81 -12.63 -0.96
N LEU A 125 6.63 -12.82 -0.37
CA LEU A 125 5.94 -14.12 -0.35
C LEU A 125 5.57 -14.59 -1.77
N ALA A 126 5.20 -13.69 -2.67
CA ALA A 126 4.93 -14.02 -4.07
C ALA A 126 6.20 -14.52 -4.78
N LYS A 127 7.32 -13.82 -4.64
CA LYS A 127 8.62 -14.24 -5.21
C LYS A 127 9.12 -15.56 -4.59
N CYS A 128 8.81 -15.83 -3.33
CA CYS A 128 9.04 -17.11 -2.67
C CYS A 128 8.07 -18.23 -3.13
N LYS A 129 7.25 -17.97 -4.16
CA LYS A 129 6.29 -18.93 -4.73
C LYS A 129 5.23 -19.43 -3.75
N VAL A 130 4.93 -18.67 -2.69
CA VAL A 130 3.81 -18.96 -1.81
C VAL A 130 2.51 -18.80 -2.60
N LYS A 131 1.67 -19.84 -2.60
CA LYS A 131 0.40 -19.83 -3.34
C LYS A 131 -0.50 -18.70 -2.83
N GLN A 132 -1.13 -18.00 -3.75
CA GLN A 132 -1.99 -16.84 -3.43
C GLN A 132 -3.23 -17.24 -2.61
N GLY A 133 -3.81 -18.41 -2.90
CA GLY A 133 -5.09 -18.84 -2.33
C GLY A 133 -6.30 -18.20 -3.01
N PRO A 134 -7.51 -18.42 -2.47
CA PRO A 134 -8.73 -17.89 -3.06
C PRO A 134 -8.79 -16.36 -2.97
N TYR A 135 -9.48 -15.76 -3.94
CA TYR A 135 -9.76 -14.33 -3.93
C TYR A 135 -10.77 -13.98 -2.84
N LEU A 136 -10.48 -12.95 -2.05
CA LEU A 136 -11.32 -12.45 -0.98
C LEU A 136 -11.44 -10.94 -1.05
N VAL A 137 -12.63 -10.42 -0.84
CA VAL A 137 -12.83 -8.99 -0.58
C VAL A 137 -13.13 -8.81 0.90
N ILE A 138 -12.33 -8.01 1.57
CA ILE A 138 -12.49 -7.75 3.00
C ILE A 138 -13.03 -6.33 3.19
N PRO A 139 -13.96 -6.12 4.14
CA PRO A 139 -14.41 -4.78 4.49
C PRO A 139 -13.22 -3.87 4.81
N ILE A 140 -13.21 -2.66 4.23
CA ILE A 140 -12.15 -1.65 4.40
C ILE A 140 -10.84 -1.98 3.67
N LEU A 141 -10.40 -3.26 3.62
CA LEU A 141 -9.10 -3.67 3.06
C LEU A 141 -9.13 -3.94 1.56
N MET A 142 -10.29 -3.83 0.91
CA MET A 142 -10.48 -4.09 -0.52
C MET A 142 -10.16 -5.54 -0.93
N SER A 143 -9.73 -5.72 -2.17
CA SER A 143 -9.39 -7.03 -2.74
C SER A 143 -8.10 -7.58 -2.13
N THR A 144 -8.11 -8.84 -1.73
CA THR A 144 -6.97 -9.48 -1.09
C THR A 144 -6.96 -11.00 -1.31
N SER A 145 -5.98 -11.67 -0.74
CA SER A 145 -5.87 -13.14 -0.70
C SER A 145 -5.22 -13.56 0.62
N PRO A 146 -5.31 -14.83 1.02
CA PRO A 146 -4.64 -15.33 2.23
C PRO A 146 -3.16 -15.02 2.28
N ARG A 147 -2.43 -15.15 1.15
CA ARG A 147 -1.02 -14.77 1.07
C ARG A 147 -0.81 -13.28 1.35
N ASN A 148 -1.63 -12.43 0.76
CA ASN A 148 -1.50 -10.99 0.94
C ASN A 148 -1.86 -10.57 2.37
N ILE A 149 -2.85 -11.23 3.00
CA ILE A 149 -3.16 -11.02 4.43
C ILE A 149 -1.94 -11.40 5.29
N ALA A 150 -1.33 -12.55 5.04
CA ALA A 150 -0.12 -12.96 5.75
C ALA A 150 1.02 -11.94 5.56
N GLY A 151 1.24 -11.46 4.34
CA GLY A 151 2.21 -10.41 4.04
C GLY A 151 1.95 -9.12 4.84
N ARG A 152 0.70 -8.66 4.89
CA ARG A 152 0.31 -7.47 5.68
C ARG A 152 0.49 -7.64 7.18
N ILE A 153 0.24 -8.83 7.71
CA ILE A 153 0.50 -9.14 9.13
C ILE A 153 2.00 -9.05 9.42
N LEU A 154 2.84 -9.60 8.55
CA LEU A 154 4.29 -9.50 8.66
C LEU A 154 4.76 -8.05 8.53
N ASP A 155 4.24 -7.28 7.57
CA ASP A 155 4.53 -5.85 7.42
C ASP A 155 4.15 -5.07 8.68
N ALA A 156 2.98 -5.36 9.27
CA ALA A 156 2.56 -4.75 10.52
C ALA A 156 3.50 -5.09 11.69
N GLY A 157 4.02 -6.31 11.74
CA GLY A 157 5.02 -6.74 12.71
C GLY A 157 6.38 -6.08 12.51
N LEU A 158 6.76 -5.78 11.29
CA LEU A 158 8.02 -5.10 10.96
C LEU A 158 7.96 -3.58 11.05
N ASN A 159 6.74 -3.01 11.12
CA ASN A 159 6.55 -1.57 11.17
C ASN A 159 6.81 -1.02 12.57
N PRO A 160 7.84 -0.18 12.78
CA PRO A 160 8.15 0.38 14.10
C PRO A 160 6.97 1.13 14.73
N SER A 161 6.14 1.77 13.90
CA SER A 161 4.97 2.50 14.40
C SER A 161 3.91 1.60 15.03
N SER A 162 3.95 0.28 14.81
CA SER A 162 3.00 -0.67 15.39
C SER A 162 3.24 -0.90 16.88
N TYR A 163 4.44 -0.66 17.36
CA TYR A 163 4.84 -0.90 18.75
C TYR A 163 4.63 0.29 19.69
N ILE A 164 4.23 1.43 19.15
CA ILE A 164 4.00 2.63 19.97
C ILE A 164 2.51 2.74 20.27
N ALA A 165 2.12 2.32 21.45
CA ALA A 165 0.75 2.46 21.96
C ALA A 165 0.56 3.86 22.56
N SER A 166 0.02 4.79 21.77
CA SER A 166 -0.32 6.13 22.22
C SER A 166 -1.57 6.65 21.50
N PRO A 167 -2.50 7.32 22.18
CA PRO A 167 -3.62 8.00 21.54
C PRO A 167 -3.16 9.02 20.49
N VAL A 168 -2.05 9.71 20.75
CA VAL A 168 -1.43 10.64 19.81
C VAL A 168 -1.00 9.90 18.54
N LEU A 169 -0.35 8.75 18.69
CA LEU A 169 0.07 7.95 17.55
C LEU A 169 -1.12 7.37 16.78
N ALA A 170 -2.21 7.01 17.46
CA ALA A 170 -3.44 6.58 16.78
C ALA A 170 -3.99 7.71 15.90
N ALA A 171 -4.01 8.95 16.37
CA ALA A 171 -4.39 10.11 15.59
C ALA A 171 -3.43 10.37 14.42
N VAL A 172 -2.12 10.24 14.65
CA VAL A 172 -1.09 10.34 13.58
C VAL A 172 -1.28 9.25 12.54
N LYS A 173 -1.51 8.00 12.93
CA LYS A 173 -1.78 6.88 12.00
C LYS A 173 -3.05 7.12 11.18
N ALA A 174 -4.11 7.64 11.79
CA ALA A 174 -5.32 8.04 11.08
C ALA A 174 -5.01 9.14 10.05
N GLY A 175 -4.24 10.16 10.42
CA GLY A 175 -3.77 11.20 9.50
C GLY A 175 -2.93 10.66 8.35
N ILE A 176 -2.01 9.73 8.62
CA ILE A 176 -1.22 9.04 7.59
C ILE A 176 -2.12 8.23 6.65
N LEU A 177 -3.10 7.52 7.18
CA LEU A 177 -4.04 6.74 6.38
C LEU A 177 -4.85 7.66 5.45
N VAL A 178 -5.40 8.75 5.98
CA VAL A 178 -6.11 9.77 5.19
C VAL A 178 -5.19 10.38 4.14
N ASN A 179 -3.96 10.71 4.50
CA ASN A 179 -2.97 11.24 3.57
C ASN A 179 -2.64 10.25 2.44
N ARG A 180 -2.46 8.97 2.75
CA ARG A 180 -2.24 7.92 1.74
C ARG A 180 -3.43 7.75 0.80
N THR A 181 -4.64 7.69 1.35
CA THR A 181 -5.85 7.59 0.52
C THR A 181 -6.01 8.81 -0.38
N SER A 182 -5.52 9.97 0.04
CA SER A 182 -5.51 11.19 -0.77
C SER A 182 -4.68 11.06 -2.04
N TYR A 183 -3.54 10.41 -1.96
CA TYR A 183 -2.71 10.13 -3.15
C TYR A 183 -3.34 9.13 -4.12
N MET A 184 -4.22 8.26 -3.63
CA MET A 184 -4.89 7.23 -4.45
C MET A 184 -6.16 7.72 -5.15
N GLN A 185 -6.72 8.86 -4.75
CA GLN A 185 -7.98 9.41 -5.30
C GLN A 185 -7.93 9.73 -6.81
N PRO A 186 -6.85 10.30 -7.36
CA PRO A 186 -6.78 10.54 -8.81
C PRO A 186 -6.94 9.25 -9.61
N ILE A 187 -6.35 8.15 -9.12
CA ILE A 187 -6.42 6.83 -9.75
C ILE A 187 -7.84 6.26 -9.67
N SER A 188 -8.51 6.38 -8.51
CA SER A 188 -9.88 5.91 -8.35
C SER A 188 -10.89 6.66 -9.22
N LYS A 189 -10.69 7.97 -9.42
CA LYS A 189 -11.51 8.78 -10.34
C LYS A 189 -11.28 8.38 -11.81
N MET A 190 -10.06 8.09 -12.21
CA MET A 190 -9.76 7.56 -13.53
C MET A 190 -10.46 6.22 -13.79
N ILE A 191 -10.45 5.33 -12.81
CA ILE A 191 -11.13 4.04 -12.90
C ILE A 191 -12.65 4.23 -13.06
N GLU A 192 -13.26 5.14 -12.27
CA GLU A 192 -14.69 5.42 -12.36
C GLU A 192 -15.12 6.10 -13.67
N SER A 193 -14.27 6.94 -14.26
CA SER A 193 -14.56 7.59 -15.55
C SER A 193 -14.47 6.64 -16.75
N THR A 194 -13.96 5.44 -16.56
CA THR A 194 -13.78 4.41 -17.59
C THR A 194 -14.96 3.43 -17.62
N TYR A 195 -15.89 3.55 -16.68
CA TYR A 195 -17.14 2.74 -16.56
C TYR A 195 -18.39 3.60 -16.62
#